data_9948664ec521169b37cad7eaaee005aa
#
_entry.id   9948664ec521169b37cad7eaaee005aa
#
_cell.length_a   1.000
_cell.length_b   1.000
_cell.length_c   1.000
_cell.angle_alpha   90.00
_cell.angle_beta   90.00
_cell.angle_gamma   90.00
#
_symmetry.space_group_name_H-M   'P 1'
#
loop_
_entity.id
_entity.type
_entity.pdbx_description
1 polymer ?
#
loop_
_entity_poly.entity_id
_entity_poly.type
_entity_poly.pdbx_seq_one_letter_code
_entity_poly.pdbx_strand_id
1 'polypeptide(L)'
;VGKRVASDVVNMYDGAASCVSAASYFFDDDGVEAGKTNIIKNGILQTGISDCLSAMELGTAPTGNGRRESYKRKVYTRMTNTFFDAGNDSVEDMIKSIKHGYYLCQSNNGMEDPKNWQIQCTAGYGIEIVDGKLTDHIVAPVVISGSVVDLLNSISMVSKDVHIFGMGMCGKGHKEWVFVSDGGPYLKGKAKLS
;
A
#
# COMPACT_ATOMS: atom_id res chain seq x y z
N VAL A 1 2.17 17.24 3.34
CA VAL A 1 2.45 16.81 4.70
C VAL A 1 1.53 17.55 5.65
N GLY A 2 1.09 16.91 6.75
CA GLY A 2 0.17 17.48 7.73
C GLY A 2 -1.30 17.54 7.31
N LYS A 3 -1.65 17.07 6.12
CA LYS A 3 -3.04 17.04 5.64
C LYS A 3 -3.65 15.66 5.82
N ARG A 4 -4.98 15.63 6.02
CA ARG A 4 -5.75 14.39 6.01
C ARG A 4 -5.82 13.83 4.59
N VAL A 5 -5.43 12.58 4.44
CA VAL A 5 -5.46 11.83 3.16
C VAL A 5 -6.18 10.49 3.27
N ALA A 6 -6.53 10.09 4.49
CA ALA A 6 -7.21 8.84 4.80
C ALA A 6 -8.12 9.01 6.03
N SER A 7 -8.95 8.01 6.31
CA SER A 7 -9.71 7.94 7.55
C SER A 7 -8.81 7.77 8.78
N ASP A 8 -9.32 8.06 9.97
CA ASP A 8 -8.55 8.05 11.24
C ASP A 8 -7.98 6.68 11.62
N VAL A 9 -8.57 5.61 11.11
CA VAL A 9 -8.14 4.24 11.39
C VAL A 9 -6.93 3.81 10.57
N VAL A 10 -6.53 4.61 9.57
CA VAL A 10 -5.47 4.26 8.62
C VAL A 10 -4.11 4.71 9.13
N ASN A 11 -3.20 3.73 9.27
CA ASN A 11 -1.77 3.93 9.45
C ASN A 11 -1.02 3.16 8.36
N MET A 12 0.05 3.75 7.80
CA MET A 12 0.79 3.17 6.69
C MET A 12 2.29 3.43 6.84
N TYR A 13 3.09 2.42 6.58
CA TYR A 13 4.54 2.47 6.66
C TYR A 13 5.20 2.05 5.33
N ASP A 14 6.41 2.55 5.14
CA ASP A 14 7.40 1.99 4.22
C ASP A 14 8.76 1.94 4.91
N GLY A 15 9.58 0.95 4.59
CA GLY A 15 10.94 0.91 5.08
C GLY A 15 11.59 -0.46 4.98
N ALA A 16 12.86 -0.50 4.61
CA ALA A 16 13.60 -1.75 4.48
C ALA A 16 13.89 -2.42 5.85
N ALA A 17 13.85 -1.65 6.95
CA ALA A 17 13.94 -2.17 8.31
C ALA A 17 12.56 -2.31 9.00
N SER A 18 11.45 -2.06 8.30
CA SER A 18 10.11 -2.11 8.89
C SER A 18 9.63 -3.53 9.21
N CYS A 19 10.11 -4.51 8.45
CA CYS A 19 9.88 -5.95 8.63
C CYS A 19 10.94 -6.74 7.88
N VAL A 20 11.03 -8.05 8.10
CA VAL A 20 11.91 -8.95 7.34
C VAL A 20 11.14 -9.49 6.14
N SER A 21 11.42 -8.95 4.95
CA SER A 21 10.80 -9.38 3.70
C SER A 21 11.71 -9.11 2.50
N ALA A 22 11.21 -9.27 1.26
CA ALA A 22 12.02 -9.26 0.05
C ALA A 22 12.77 -7.93 -0.22
N ALA A 23 12.27 -6.80 0.30
CA ALA A 23 12.91 -5.50 0.13
C ALA A 23 13.69 -5.03 1.38
N SER A 24 14.15 -5.96 2.22
CA SER A 24 14.94 -5.65 3.41
C SER A 24 16.43 -5.55 3.08
N TYR A 25 17.08 -4.53 3.60
CA TYR A 25 18.53 -4.29 3.52
C TYR A 25 18.98 -3.43 4.70
N PHE A 26 20.28 -3.29 4.92
CA PHE A 26 20.87 -2.43 5.97
C PHE A 26 21.08 -0.99 5.51
N PHE A 27 21.49 -0.79 4.27
CA PHE A 27 21.72 0.50 3.65
C PHE A 27 21.13 0.50 2.25
N ASP A 28 20.59 1.64 1.83
CA ASP A 28 20.13 1.83 0.45
C ASP A 28 21.32 2.08 -0.51
N ASP A 29 21.03 2.29 -1.78
CA ASP A 29 22.06 2.51 -2.80
C ASP A 29 22.71 3.91 -2.75
N ASP A 30 22.24 4.81 -1.90
CA ASP A 30 22.87 6.07 -1.54
C ASP A 30 23.73 5.97 -0.27
N GLY A 31 23.75 4.81 0.40
CA GLY A 31 24.45 4.58 1.66
C GLY A 31 23.69 5.07 2.89
N VAL A 32 22.41 5.36 2.77
CA VAL A 32 21.54 5.75 3.88
C VAL A 32 21.05 4.53 4.63
N GLU A 33 21.12 4.56 5.96
CA GLU A 33 20.65 3.47 6.82
C GLU A 33 19.17 3.22 6.61
N ALA A 34 18.78 1.94 6.51
CA ALA A 34 17.40 1.52 6.37
C ALA A 34 16.58 1.87 7.60
N GLY A 35 15.41 2.44 7.37
CA GLY A 35 14.49 2.86 8.43
C GLY A 35 13.10 2.22 8.33
N LYS A 36 12.23 2.66 9.23
CA LYS A 36 10.79 2.48 9.17
C LYS A 36 10.15 3.87 9.10
N THR A 37 9.67 4.24 7.94
CA THR A 37 9.07 5.56 7.68
C THR A 37 7.56 5.48 7.86
N ASN A 38 6.99 6.31 8.74
CA ASN A 38 5.55 6.42 8.89
C ASN A 38 5.02 7.39 7.82
N ILE A 39 4.35 6.86 6.81
CA ILE A 39 3.79 7.64 5.70
C ILE A 39 2.47 8.30 6.11
N ILE A 40 1.56 7.52 6.69
CA ILE A 40 0.26 7.99 7.17
C ILE A 40 0.10 7.56 8.62
N LYS A 41 -0.26 8.50 9.49
CA LYS A 41 -0.58 8.26 10.90
C LYS A 41 -1.95 8.82 11.23
N ASN A 42 -2.87 7.96 11.65
CA ASN A 42 -4.25 8.34 11.97
C ASN A 42 -4.89 9.17 10.84
N GLY A 43 -4.69 8.73 9.60
CA GLY A 43 -5.21 9.38 8.40
C GLY A 43 -4.47 10.64 7.94
N ILE A 44 -3.46 11.10 8.68
CA ILE A 44 -2.70 12.31 8.36
C ILE A 44 -1.38 11.92 7.68
N LEU A 45 -1.11 12.52 6.51
CA LEU A 45 0.16 12.35 5.80
C LEU A 45 1.31 12.97 6.62
N GLN A 46 2.26 12.13 7.04
CA GLN A 46 3.41 12.53 7.84
C GLN A 46 4.59 12.95 6.96
N THR A 47 4.92 12.13 5.99
CA THR A 47 6.03 12.35 5.05
C THR A 47 5.88 11.49 3.82
N GLY A 48 6.70 11.73 2.79
CA GLY A 48 6.95 10.79 1.69
C GLY A 48 8.22 9.99 1.97
N ILE A 49 8.45 8.96 1.17
CA ILE A 49 9.75 8.29 1.07
C ILE A 49 10.69 9.13 0.19
N SER A 50 11.99 9.06 0.41
CA SER A 50 12.99 9.85 -0.33
C SER A 50 14.34 9.14 -0.46
N ASP A 51 15.03 9.39 -1.56
CA ASP A 51 16.47 9.22 -1.74
C ASP A 51 17.23 10.49 -1.29
N CYS A 52 18.56 10.49 -1.35
CA CYS A 52 19.34 11.65 -0.97
C CYS A 52 19.02 12.90 -1.80
N LEU A 53 18.81 12.75 -3.10
CA LEU A 53 18.54 13.88 -4.00
C LEU A 53 17.19 14.52 -3.70
N SER A 54 16.13 13.72 -3.65
CA SER A 54 14.77 14.21 -3.35
C SER A 54 14.66 14.76 -1.92
N ALA A 55 15.36 14.16 -0.94
CA ALA A 55 15.40 14.69 0.41
C ALA A 55 16.06 16.08 0.47
N MET A 56 17.15 16.27 -0.28
CA MET A 56 17.82 17.58 -0.38
C MET A 56 16.91 18.64 -1.03
N GLU A 57 16.20 18.28 -2.11
CA GLU A 57 15.24 19.16 -2.78
C GLU A 57 14.06 19.55 -1.88
N LEU A 58 13.62 18.66 -1.01
CA LEU A 58 12.53 18.87 -0.06
C LEU A 58 12.97 19.51 1.25
N GLY A 59 14.28 19.63 1.50
CA GLY A 59 14.81 20.12 2.76
C GLY A 59 14.54 19.18 3.95
N THR A 60 14.53 17.86 3.71
CA THR A 60 14.24 16.82 4.71
C THR A 60 15.41 15.85 4.84
N ALA A 61 15.40 14.99 5.87
CA ALA A 61 16.31 13.85 5.92
C ALA A 61 15.88 12.76 4.93
N PRO A 62 16.84 12.04 4.30
CA PRO A 62 16.52 10.89 3.45
C PRO A 62 15.95 9.75 4.29
N THR A 63 15.10 8.92 3.68
CA THR A 63 14.38 7.85 4.37
C THR A 63 14.95 6.45 4.14
N GLY A 64 16.11 6.35 3.46
CA GLY A 64 16.71 5.07 3.11
C GLY A 64 15.96 4.34 1.99
N ASN A 65 15.42 5.10 1.05
CA ASN A 65 14.65 4.61 -0.08
C ASN A 65 15.33 4.87 -1.44
N GLY A 66 16.60 5.23 -1.44
CA GLY A 66 17.42 5.38 -2.66
C GLY A 66 17.77 4.02 -3.24
N ARG A 67 17.14 3.62 -4.35
CA ARG A 67 17.33 2.29 -4.93
C ARG A 67 17.52 2.35 -6.43
N ARG A 68 18.25 1.37 -6.95
CA ARG A 68 18.50 1.19 -8.39
C ARG A 68 18.38 -0.29 -8.78
N GLU A 69 18.03 -0.53 -10.02
CA GLU A 69 17.92 -1.88 -10.59
C GLU A 69 19.28 -2.58 -10.61
N SER A 70 20.35 -1.84 -10.91
CA SER A 70 21.72 -2.37 -10.94
C SER A 70 22.73 -1.23 -10.75
N TYR A 71 24.00 -1.58 -10.52
CA TYR A 71 25.09 -0.62 -10.37
C TYR A 71 25.30 0.30 -11.60
N LYS A 72 24.77 -0.08 -12.78
CA LYS A 72 24.82 0.72 -14.02
C LYS A 72 23.69 1.75 -14.13
N ARG A 73 22.77 1.77 -13.16
CA ARG A 73 21.58 2.63 -13.19
C ARG A 73 21.69 3.72 -12.14
N LYS A 74 20.96 4.82 -12.39
CA LYS A 74 20.80 5.91 -11.43
C LYS A 74 19.98 5.44 -10.24
N VAL A 75 20.28 5.96 -9.06
CA VAL A 75 19.44 5.81 -7.87
C VAL A 75 18.19 6.67 -8.00
N TYR A 76 17.07 6.15 -7.54
CA TYR A 76 15.79 6.83 -7.46
C TYR A 76 15.09 6.48 -6.16
N THR A 77 14.21 7.36 -5.71
CA THR A 77 13.29 7.04 -4.63
C THR A 77 12.38 5.88 -5.05
N ARG A 78 12.38 4.80 -4.28
CA ARG A 78 11.59 3.58 -4.54
C ARG A 78 11.00 3.04 -3.24
N MET A 79 9.79 2.51 -3.33
CA MET A 79 9.20 1.76 -2.23
C MET A 79 10.07 0.55 -1.82
N THR A 80 9.90 0.09 -0.60
CA THR A 80 10.58 -1.07 -0.03
C THR A 80 9.56 -2.10 0.49
N ASN A 81 9.42 -2.26 1.79
CA ASN A 81 8.34 -3.03 2.40
C ASN A 81 7.25 -2.04 2.79
N THR A 82 6.20 -1.95 1.98
CA THR A 82 5.12 -0.97 2.12
C THR A 82 3.85 -1.66 2.60
N PHE A 83 3.29 -1.23 3.72
CA PHE A 83 2.12 -1.90 4.27
C PHE A 83 1.25 -0.98 5.15
N PHE A 84 -0.02 -1.34 5.24
CA PHE A 84 -0.92 -0.79 6.25
C PHE A 84 -0.69 -1.48 7.60
N ASP A 85 -0.73 -0.71 8.68
CA ASP A 85 -0.56 -1.23 10.03
C ASP A 85 -1.85 -1.92 10.53
N ALA A 86 -1.69 -2.75 11.57
CA ALA A 86 -2.78 -3.44 12.22
C ALA A 86 -3.80 -2.47 12.83
N GLY A 87 -5.07 -2.83 12.70
CA GLY A 87 -6.18 -2.23 13.42
C GLY A 87 -6.66 -3.11 14.58
N ASN A 88 -7.94 -2.97 14.92
CA ASN A 88 -8.55 -3.71 16.03
C ASN A 88 -9.77 -4.54 15.63
N ASP A 89 -10.21 -4.46 14.39
CA ASP A 89 -11.43 -5.10 13.93
C ASP A 89 -11.21 -6.58 13.62
N SER A 90 -12.27 -7.38 13.69
CA SER A 90 -12.28 -8.74 13.17
C SER A 90 -12.80 -8.77 11.73
N VAL A 91 -12.27 -9.66 10.90
CA VAL A 91 -12.75 -9.85 9.52
C VAL A 91 -14.23 -10.29 9.54
N GLU A 92 -14.63 -11.07 10.52
CA GLU A 92 -16.02 -11.50 10.70
C GLU A 92 -16.96 -10.31 10.93
N ASP A 93 -16.58 -9.36 11.79
CA ASP A 93 -17.38 -8.15 12.05
C ASP A 93 -17.40 -7.22 10.84
N MET A 94 -16.29 -7.14 10.08
CA MET A 94 -16.27 -6.43 8.80
C MET A 94 -17.32 -6.99 7.85
N ILE A 95 -17.36 -8.32 7.65
CA ILE A 95 -18.31 -8.99 6.77
C ILE A 95 -19.75 -8.75 7.28
N LYS A 96 -20.02 -8.95 8.56
CA LYS A 96 -21.33 -8.73 9.19
C LYS A 96 -21.86 -7.32 8.98
N SER A 97 -20.98 -6.34 8.88
CA SER A 97 -21.34 -4.93 8.72
C SER A 97 -21.63 -4.50 7.28
N ILE A 98 -21.53 -5.42 6.30
CA ILE A 98 -21.74 -5.15 4.87
C ILE A 98 -23.12 -5.64 4.47
N LYS A 99 -23.99 -4.73 4.02
CA LYS A 99 -25.30 -5.10 3.49
C LYS A 99 -25.20 -5.74 2.10
N HIS A 100 -24.39 -5.15 1.22
CA HIS A 100 -24.06 -5.69 -0.10
C HIS A 100 -22.65 -5.25 -0.49
N GLY A 101 -21.83 -6.19 -0.94
CA GLY A 101 -20.45 -5.94 -1.33
C GLY A 101 -19.70 -7.20 -1.69
N TYR A 102 -18.36 -7.14 -1.65
CA TYR A 102 -17.51 -8.25 -2.04
C TYR A 102 -16.33 -8.42 -1.08
N TYR A 103 -16.00 -9.65 -0.77
CA TYR A 103 -14.75 -10.05 -0.15
C TYR A 103 -13.75 -10.35 -1.27
N LEU A 104 -12.78 -9.45 -1.45
CA LEU A 104 -11.83 -9.53 -2.55
C LEU A 104 -10.62 -10.37 -2.18
N CYS A 105 -10.21 -11.24 -3.09
CA CYS A 105 -9.13 -12.21 -2.91
C CYS A 105 -8.11 -12.11 -4.05
N GLN A 106 -6.83 -12.40 -3.73
CA GLN A 106 -5.74 -12.48 -4.69
C GLN A 106 -5.49 -11.18 -5.45
N SER A 107 -4.86 -10.22 -4.79
CA SER A 107 -4.34 -9.03 -5.47
C SER A 107 -3.30 -9.42 -6.50
N ASN A 108 -3.46 -8.98 -7.76
CA ASN A 108 -2.55 -9.34 -8.86
C ASN A 108 -1.62 -8.20 -9.25
N ASN A 109 -2.17 -7.01 -9.45
CA ASN A 109 -1.40 -5.84 -9.85
C ASN A 109 -2.10 -4.55 -9.42
N GLY A 110 -1.36 -3.46 -9.47
CA GLY A 110 -1.90 -2.12 -9.31
C GLY A 110 -1.13 -1.15 -10.21
N MET A 111 -1.83 -0.15 -10.70
CA MET A 111 -1.28 0.97 -11.44
C MET A 111 -1.83 2.26 -10.86
N GLU A 112 -0.98 3.26 -10.77
CA GLU A 112 -1.35 4.59 -10.29
C GLU A 112 -1.08 5.66 -11.36
N ASP A 113 -1.93 6.68 -11.38
CA ASP A 113 -1.66 7.95 -12.03
C ASP A 113 -1.37 9.01 -10.96
N PRO A 114 -0.10 9.30 -10.68
CA PRO A 114 0.27 10.21 -9.60
C PRO A 114 -0.12 11.66 -9.86
N LYS A 115 -0.40 12.04 -11.12
CA LYS A 115 -0.84 13.40 -11.46
C LYS A 115 -2.29 13.65 -11.07
N ASN A 116 -3.16 12.64 -11.27
CA ASN A 116 -4.59 12.75 -11.04
C ASN A 116 -5.05 11.98 -9.81
N TRP A 117 -4.13 11.39 -9.05
CA TRP A 117 -4.43 10.58 -7.86
C TRP A 117 -5.40 9.43 -8.12
N GLN A 118 -5.30 8.83 -9.31
CA GLN A 118 -6.11 7.70 -9.69
C GLN A 118 -5.36 6.39 -9.45
N ILE A 119 -6.13 5.36 -9.15
CA ILE A 119 -5.63 4.00 -8.96
C ILE A 119 -6.50 3.01 -9.71
N GLN A 120 -5.87 1.96 -10.22
CA GLN A 120 -6.53 0.77 -10.72
C GLN A 120 -5.79 -0.46 -10.19
N CYS A 121 -6.51 -1.33 -9.49
CA CYS A 121 -5.99 -2.60 -8.98
C CYS A 121 -6.87 -3.74 -9.46
N THR A 122 -6.31 -4.93 -9.58
CA THR A 122 -7.04 -6.14 -9.97
C THR A 122 -6.98 -7.17 -8.86
N ALA A 123 -8.14 -7.67 -8.44
CA ALA A 123 -8.26 -8.86 -7.61
C ALA A 123 -8.57 -10.07 -8.49
N GLY A 124 -8.07 -11.24 -8.13
CA GLY A 124 -8.30 -12.48 -8.85
C GLY A 124 -9.79 -12.86 -8.88
N TYR A 125 -10.45 -12.69 -7.73
CA TYR A 125 -11.89 -12.91 -7.61
C TYR A 125 -12.47 -12.16 -6.40
N GLY A 126 -13.79 -12.03 -6.38
CA GLY A 126 -14.56 -11.53 -5.25
C GLY A 126 -15.68 -12.50 -4.89
N ILE A 127 -15.87 -12.75 -3.60
CA ILE A 127 -17.01 -13.50 -3.07
C ILE A 127 -18.07 -12.49 -2.64
N GLU A 128 -19.28 -12.60 -3.15
CA GLU A 128 -20.36 -11.69 -2.83
C GLU A 128 -20.75 -11.78 -1.35
N ILE A 129 -21.03 -10.61 -0.75
CA ILE A 129 -21.57 -10.47 0.60
C ILE A 129 -22.98 -9.89 0.49
N VAL A 130 -23.96 -10.58 1.08
CA VAL A 130 -25.33 -10.10 1.19
C VAL A 130 -25.79 -10.20 2.64
N ASP A 131 -26.29 -9.08 3.19
CA ASP A 131 -26.79 -8.97 4.57
C ASP A 131 -25.83 -9.57 5.61
N GLY A 132 -24.53 -9.23 5.46
CA GLY A 132 -23.48 -9.64 6.40
C GLY A 132 -23.01 -11.09 6.28
N LYS A 133 -23.30 -11.77 5.20
CA LYS A 133 -22.90 -13.17 4.96
C LYS A 133 -22.27 -13.33 3.59
N LEU A 134 -21.20 -14.14 3.52
CA LEU A 134 -20.66 -14.60 2.25
C LEU A 134 -21.69 -15.52 1.57
N THR A 135 -21.84 -15.36 0.26
CA THR A 135 -22.69 -16.22 -0.59
C THR A 135 -21.83 -17.18 -1.41
N ASP A 136 -22.46 -18.05 -2.18
CA ASP A 136 -21.77 -18.93 -3.13
C ASP A 136 -21.50 -18.25 -4.49
N HIS A 137 -21.87 -16.97 -4.63
CA HIS A 137 -21.66 -16.20 -5.85
C HIS A 137 -20.25 -15.62 -5.89
N ILE A 138 -19.49 -15.99 -6.93
CA ILE A 138 -18.12 -15.55 -7.17
C ILE A 138 -18.07 -14.77 -8.47
N VAL A 139 -17.40 -13.63 -8.45
CA VAL A 139 -17.09 -12.80 -9.62
C VAL A 139 -15.58 -12.76 -9.87
N ALA A 140 -15.17 -12.88 -11.13
CA ALA A 140 -13.75 -12.87 -11.50
C ALA A 140 -13.55 -12.44 -12.96
N PRO A 141 -12.50 -11.65 -13.27
CA PRO A 141 -11.71 -10.88 -12.33
C PRO A 141 -12.48 -9.69 -11.77
N VAL A 142 -11.95 -9.05 -10.72
CA VAL A 142 -12.53 -7.81 -10.19
C VAL A 142 -11.53 -6.68 -10.33
N VAL A 143 -11.91 -5.59 -10.98
CA VAL A 143 -11.11 -4.38 -11.11
C VAL A 143 -11.61 -3.34 -10.12
N ILE A 144 -10.70 -2.87 -9.27
CA ILE A 144 -10.92 -1.75 -8.34
C ILE A 144 -10.39 -0.50 -9.01
N SER A 145 -11.18 0.55 -9.12
CA SER A 145 -10.74 1.82 -9.70
C SER A 145 -11.28 3.02 -8.93
N GLY A 146 -10.57 4.14 -9.03
CA GLY A 146 -11.02 5.41 -8.47
C GLY A 146 -9.89 6.30 -7.94
N SER A 147 -10.27 7.32 -7.17
CA SER A 147 -9.34 8.20 -6.48
C SER A 147 -8.71 7.49 -5.28
N VAL A 148 -7.38 7.56 -5.17
CA VAL A 148 -6.63 7.05 -4.01
C VAL A 148 -7.13 7.69 -2.71
N VAL A 149 -7.33 9.00 -2.72
CA VAL A 149 -7.76 9.76 -1.53
C VAL A 149 -9.17 9.36 -1.11
N ASP A 150 -10.09 9.20 -2.06
CA ASP A 150 -11.45 8.78 -1.76
C ASP A 150 -11.50 7.35 -1.22
N LEU A 151 -10.71 6.44 -1.81
CA LEU A 151 -10.58 5.07 -1.32
C LEU A 151 -10.05 5.05 0.12
N LEU A 152 -8.93 5.72 0.38
CA LEU A 152 -8.32 5.78 1.71
C LEU A 152 -9.22 6.42 2.76
N ASN A 153 -9.96 7.48 2.41
CA ASN A 153 -10.93 8.12 3.31
C ASN A 153 -12.17 7.24 3.56
N SER A 154 -12.50 6.33 2.65
CA SER A 154 -13.63 5.42 2.81
C SER A 154 -13.35 4.23 3.73
N ILE A 155 -12.08 3.98 4.07
CA ILE A 155 -11.69 2.87 4.96
C ILE A 155 -12.30 3.13 6.34
N SER A 156 -13.14 2.21 6.79
CA SER A 156 -13.90 2.33 8.04
C SER A 156 -13.54 1.31 9.09
N MET A 157 -12.89 0.20 8.69
CA MET A 157 -12.43 -0.86 9.58
C MET A 157 -11.10 -1.42 9.07
N VAL A 158 -10.24 -1.82 10.01
CA VAL A 158 -8.89 -2.37 9.76
C VAL A 158 -8.69 -3.58 10.67
N SER A 159 -8.35 -4.73 10.12
CA SER A 159 -8.18 -5.96 10.91
C SER A 159 -6.88 -5.99 11.70
N LYS A 160 -6.76 -7.00 12.58
CA LYS A 160 -5.60 -7.16 13.49
C LYS A 160 -4.38 -7.79 12.80
N ASP A 161 -4.62 -8.73 11.89
CA ASP A 161 -3.56 -9.56 11.34
C ASP A 161 -2.97 -8.92 10.09
N VAL A 162 -1.68 -8.60 10.14
CA VAL A 162 -0.92 -8.03 9.03
C VAL A 162 -0.24 -9.17 8.27
N HIS A 163 -0.51 -9.23 6.97
CA HIS A 163 0.14 -10.15 6.05
C HIS A 163 0.96 -9.36 5.05
N ILE A 164 2.25 -9.68 4.95
CA ILE A 164 3.17 -9.04 4.01
C ILE A 164 3.61 -10.08 2.99
N PHE A 165 3.43 -9.74 1.73
CA PHE A 165 3.79 -10.57 0.59
C PHE A 165 5.09 -10.06 -0.01
N GLY A 166 6.10 -10.92 -0.04
CA GLY A 166 7.35 -10.66 -0.74
C GLY A 166 7.25 -11.04 -2.22
N MET A 167 8.29 -10.65 -3.01
CA MET A 167 8.44 -10.99 -4.43
C MET A 167 7.65 -10.12 -5.42
N GLY A 168 7.13 -8.98 -4.99
CA GLY A 168 6.65 -7.95 -5.91
C GLY A 168 7.81 -7.25 -6.63
N MET A 169 7.54 -6.71 -7.81
CA MET A 169 8.49 -5.88 -8.56
C MET A 169 7.88 -4.51 -8.78
N CYS A 170 8.56 -3.47 -8.30
CA CYS A 170 8.17 -2.08 -8.58
C CYS A 170 8.98 -1.57 -9.77
N GLY A 171 8.30 -1.10 -10.81
CA GLY A 171 8.91 -0.50 -12.00
C GLY A 171 8.91 1.04 -11.93
N LYS A 172 9.91 1.68 -12.56
CA LYS A 172 9.87 3.11 -12.85
C LYS A 172 9.72 3.27 -14.36
N GLY A 173 8.48 3.56 -14.79
CA GLY A 173 8.12 3.43 -16.19
C GLY A 173 8.12 1.96 -16.62
N HIS A 174 8.72 1.65 -17.78
CA HIS A 174 8.82 0.29 -18.32
C HIS A 174 10.12 -0.43 -17.96
N LYS A 175 10.89 0.08 -17.01
CA LYS A 175 12.22 -0.39 -16.64
C LYS A 175 12.54 0.03 -15.20
N GLU A 176 13.78 -0.19 -14.78
CA GLU A 176 14.25 0.14 -13.43
C GLU A 176 13.49 -0.66 -12.35
N TRP A 177 13.46 -1.98 -12.51
CA TRP A 177 12.76 -2.89 -11.63
C TRP A 177 13.53 -3.14 -10.33
N VAL A 178 12.84 -3.02 -9.21
CA VAL A 178 13.40 -3.37 -7.89
C VAL A 178 12.42 -4.29 -7.15
N PHE A 179 12.96 -5.25 -6.39
CA PHE A 179 12.14 -6.09 -5.54
C PHE A 179 11.50 -5.28 -4.43
N VAL A 180 10.23 -5.54 -4.17
CA VAL A 180 9.44 -4.90 -3.13
C VAL A 180 8.59 -5.93 -2.39
N SER A 181 8.11 -5.54 -1.24
CA SER A 181 7.06 -6.24 -0.52
C SER A 181 5.94 -5.27 -0.23
N ASP A 182 4.74 -5.76 -0.30
CA ASP A 182 3.54 -5.02 0.03
C ASP A 182 2.59 -5.87 0.87
N GLY A 183 1.65 -5.22 1.53
CA GLY A 183 0.69 -5.94 2.33
C GLY A 183 -0.09 -5.08 3.30
N GLY A 184 -0.62 -5.75 4.30
CA GLY A 184 -1.41 -5.14 5.36
C GLY A 184 -2.42 -6.10 5.96
N PRO A 185 -3.28 -5.57 6.81
CA PRO A 185 -4.46 -6.26 7.31
C PRO A 185 -5.59 -6.22 6.28
N TYR A 186 -6.69 -6.88 6.57
CA TYR A 186 -7.91 -6.67 5.81
C TYR A 186 -8.45 -5.26 6.06
N LEU A 187 -8.90 -4.62 4.98
CA LEU A 187 -9.44 -3.27 4.99
C LEU A 187 -10.89 -3.29 4.49
N LYS A 188 -11.80 -2.66 5.22
CA LYS A 188 -13.16 -2.41 4.75
C LYS A 188 -13.27 -0.98 4.26
N GLY A 189 -13.56 -0.80 3.00
CA GLY A 189 -13.71 0.50 2.34
C GLY A 189 -14.75 0.47 1.23
N LYS A 190 -14.85 1.56 0.50
CA LYS A 190 -15.73 1.71 -0.68
C LYS A 190 -14.88 1.98 -1.90
N ALA A 191 -15.12 1.26 -2.97
CA ALA A 191 -14.46 1.45 -4.25
C ALA A 191 -15.43 1.22 -5.40
N LYS A 192 -15.10 1.75 -6.58
CA LYS A 192 -15.78 1.37 -7.80
C LYS A 192 -15.22 0.02 -8.26
N LEU A 193 -16.09 -0.95 -8.43
CA LEU A 193 -15.77 -2.28 -8.94
C LEU A 193 -16.34 -2.47 -10.36
N SER A 194 -15.61 -3.19 -11.19
CA SER A 194 -16.01 -3.57 -12.55
C SER A 194 -15.41 -4.92 -12.93
#